data_d2ddaf9625adf7f205f0395303b29a6a
#
_entry.id   d2ddaf9625adf7f205f0395303b29a6a
#
_cell.length_a   1.000
_cell.length_b   1.000
_cell.length_c   1.000
_cell.angle_alpha   90.00
_cell.angle_beta   90.00
_cell.angle_gamma   90.00
#
_symmetry.space_group_name_H-M   'P 1'
#
loop_
_entity.id
_entity.type
_entity.pdbx_description
1 polymer ?
#
loop_
_entity_poly.entity_id
_entity_poly.type
_entity_poly.pdbx_seq_one_letter_code
_entity_poly.pdbx_strand_id
1 'polypeptide(L)'
;MLHEQAAVEALSGLSGFRDGFYDCLDARADALFELADAVICADGPVTSLAALSLAPVFRRGHGALYDALADGAVDEDRLRDLLAGQLPAGVPLMFGIDATTYPRPNAECSPDRGLHYAPCRCDGDRKVVPGWKFQWVMGLEWGSSSWTVPVDARRLPEGACPVTVTAGQVRDLAGRPAGPWRLLSRAARAAVRLGPGLCRRRAHACFRRP
;
A
#
# COMPACT_ATOMS: atom_id res chain seq x y z
N MET A 1 -16.75 23.89 21.02
CA MET A 1 -16.48 24.65 19.77
C MET A 1 -15.20 24.24 19.08
N LEU A 2 -13.99 24.36 19.65
CA LEU A 2 -12.74 23.94 18.94
C LEU A 2 -12.69 22.45 18.58
N HIS A 3 -13.14 21.57 19.47
CA HIS A 3 -13.19 20.11 19.18
C HIS A 3 -14.25 19.74 18.15
N GLU A 4 -15.35 20.45 18.11
CA GLU A 4 -16.44 20.22 17.14
C GLU A 4 -16.01 20.65 15.73
N GLN A 5 -15.31 21.78 15.61
CA GLN A 5 -14.77 22.25 14.34
C GLN A 5 -13.70 21.30 13.78
N ALA A 6 -12.79 20.82 14.63
CA ALA A 6 -11.78 19.83 14.25
C ALA A 6 -12.42 18.49 13.81
N ALA A 7 -13.51 18.07 14.48
CA ALA A 7 -14.24 16.86 14.07
C ALA A 7 -14.95 17.04 12.71
N VAL A 8 -15.54 18.21 12.46
CA VAL A 8 -16.17 18.51 11.15
C VAL A 8 -15.13 18.53 10.03
N GLU A 9 -13.97 19.15 10.27
CA GLU A 9 -12.87 19.18 9.29
C GLU A 9 -12.33 17.78 9.02
N ALA A 10 -12.16 16.94 10.04
CA ALA A 10 -11.72 15.55 9.89
C ALA A 10 -12.72 14.70 9.10
N LEU A 11 -14.03 14.86 9.39
CA LEU A 11 -15.09 14.17 8.65
C LEU A 11 -15.18 14.63 7.20
N SER A 12 -15.00 15.93 6.95
CA SER A 12 -14.95 16.47 5.58
C SER A 12 -13.75 15.92 4.81
N GLY A 13 -12.58 15.86 5.45
CA GLY A 13 -11.37 15.27 4.86
C GLY A 13 -11.56 13.78 4.54
N LEU A 14 -12.17 13.02 5.45
CA LEU A 14 -12.49 11.61 5.23
C LEU A 14 -13.48 11.43 4.07
N SER A 15 -14.52 12.26 4.01
CA SER A 15 -15.49 12.22 2.91
C SER A 15 -14.80 12.47 1.57
N GLY A 16 -14.00 13.54 1.47
CA GLY A 16 -13.28 13.84 0.25
C GLY A 16 -12.28 12.75 -0.18
N PHE A 17 -11.61 12.11 0.80
CA PHE A 17 -10.76 10.96 0.52
C PHE A 17 -11.58 9.78 -0.03
N ARG A 18 -12.73 9.48 0.56
CA ARG A 18 -13.60 8.39 0.13
C ARG A 18 -14.14 8.60 -1.27
N ASP A 19 -14.56 9.84 -1.60
CA ASP A 19 -15.00 10.18 -2.94
C ASP A 19 -13.85 10.00 -3.96
N GLY A 20 -12.65 10.50 -3.65
CA GLY A 20 -11.47 10.29 -4.47
C GLY A 20 -11.06 8.82 -4.60
N PHE A 21 -11.25 8.01 -3.57
CA PHE A 21 -11.00 6.56 -3.64
C PHE A 21 -12.01 5.86 -4.55
N TYR A 22 -13.30 6.24 -4.46
CA TYR A 22 -14.31 5.71 -5.37
C TYR A 22 -13.99 6.02 -6.83
N ASP A 23 -13.52 7.23 -7.11
CA ASP A 23 -13.11 7.67 -8.45
C ASP A 23 -11.89 6.90 -9.01
N CYS A 24 -11.15 6.20 -8.16
CA CYS A 24 -10.06 5.32 -8.59
C CYS A 24 -10.54 3.91 -9.01
N LEU A 25 -11.81 3.60 -8.88
CA LEU A 25 -12.35 2.27 -9.14
C LEU A 25 -13.01 2.24 -10.53
N ASP A 26 -12.33 1.61 -11.51
CA ASP A 26 -12.77 1.62 -12.91
C ASP A 26 -13.81 0.54 -13.23
N ALA A 27 -13.75 -0.62 -12.57
CA ALA A 27 -14.69 -1.71 -12.76
C ALA A 27 -15.16 -2.29 -11.43
N ARG A 28 -16.44 -2.69 -11.36
CA ARG A 28 -17.07 -3.18 -10.12
C ARG A 28 -16.94 -2.19 -8.95
N ALA A 29 -16.87 -0.90 -9.24
CA ALA A 29 -16.56 0.19 -8.32
C ALA A 29 -17.33 0.11 -7.00
N ASP A 30 -18.66 0.01 -7.06
CA ASP A 30 -19.49 -0.05 -5.86
C ASP A 30 -19.16 -1.28 -4.98
N ALA A 31 -18.95 -2.46 -5.59
CA ALA A 31 -18.69 -3.67 -4.83
C ALA A 31 -17.29 -3.66 -4.20
N LEU A 32 -16.28 -3.11 -4.91
CA LEU A 32 -14.95 -2.88 -4.37
C LEU A 32 -14.96 -1.86 -3.24
N PHE A 33 -15.73 -0.79 -3.39
CA PHE A 33 -15.86 0.25 -2.38
C PHE A 33 -16.52 -0.28 -1.10
N GLU A 34 -17.66 -1.01 -1.23
CA GLU A 34 -18.32 -1.66 -0.10
C GLU A 34 -17.44 -2.75 0.54
N LEU A 35 -16.61 -3.44 -0.26
CA LEU A 35 -15.63 -4.40 0.26
C LEU A 35 -14.56 -3.70 1.11
N ALA A 36 -14.03 -2.57 0.65
CA ALA A 36 -13.09 -1.78 1.43
C ALA A 36 -13.71 -1.32 2.76
N ASP A 37 -14.94 -0.85 2.75
CA ASP A 37 -15.68 -0.49 3.96
C ASP A 37 -15.86 -1.70 4.89
N ALA A 38 -16.21 -2.86 4.36
CA ALA A 38 -16.37 -4.08 5.15
C ALA A 38 -15.06 -4.50 5.84
N VAL A 39 -13.91 -4.33 5.16
CA VAL A 39 -12.60 -4.60 5.76
C VAL A 39 -12.28 -3.62 6.89
N ILE A 40 -12.55 -2.32 6.68
CA ILE A 40 -12.29 -1.27 7.67
C ILE A 40 -13.19 -1.42 8.90
N CYS A 41 -14.45 -1.85 8.71
CA CYS A 41 -15.42 -2.03 9.77
C CYS A 41 -15.37 -3.42 10.44
N ALA A 42 -14.42 -4.27 10.06
CA ALA A 42 -14.28 -5.58 10.69
C ALA A 42 -13.67 -5.45 12.10
N ASP A 43 -14.28 -6.12 13.07
CA ASP A 43 -13.85 -6.11 14.49
C ASP A 43 -12.52 -6.84 14.76
N GLY A 44 -11.89 -7.41 13.74
CA GLY A 44 -10.65 -8.18 13.88
C GLY A 44 -10.06 -8.60 12.53
N PRO A 45 -9.06 -9.48 12.56
CA PRO A 45 -8.41 -9.94 11.34
C PRO A 45 -9.40 -10.61 10.38
N VAL A 46 -9.41 -10.17 9.14
CA VAL A 46 -10.23 -10.76 8.09
C VAL A 46 -9.67 -12.13 7.70
N THR A 47 -10.36 -13.18 8.06
CA THR A 47 -9.95 -14.58 7.76
C THR A 47 -10.79 -15.21 6.66
N SER A 48 -11.94 -14.62 6.30
CA SER A 48 -12.86 -15.17 5.33
C SER A 48 -13.56 -14.05 4.55
N LEU A 49 -13.58 -14.18 3.22
CA LEU A 49 -14.36 -13.30 2.36
C LEU A 49 -15.86 -13.48 2.59
N ALA A 50 -16.30 -14.71 2.88
CA ALA A 50 -17.69 -14.97 3.21
C ALA A 50 -18.15 -14.19 4.45
N ALA A 51 -17.30 -14.07 5.47
CA ALA A 51 -17.60 -13.27 6.65
C ALA A 51 -17.74 -11.77 6.32
N LEU A 52 -16.93 -11.23 5.40
CA LEU A 52 -17.07 -9.85 4.95
C LEU A 52 -18.40 -9.57 4.24
N SER A 53 -18.94 -10.56 3.51
CA SER A 53 -20.24 -10.40 2.85
C SER A 53 -21.42 -10.28 3.85
N LEU A 54 -21.19 -10.60 5.11
CA LEU A 54 -22.17 -10.45 6.20
C LEU A 54 -22.00 -9.12 6.96
N ALA A 55 -20.97 -8.35 6.65
CA ALA A 55 -20.77 -7.03 7.28
C ALA A 55 -21.94 -6.09 6.93
N PRO A 56 -22.48 -5.33 7.90
CA PRO A 56 -23.65 -4.46 7.66
C PRO A 56 -23.45 -3.41 6.57
N VAL A 57 -22.20 -3.04 6.32
CA VAL A 57 -21.81 -2.07 5.30
C VAL A 57 -21.72 -2.66 3.90
N PHE A 58 -21.67 -4.01 3.78
CA PHE A 58 -21.69 -4.70 2.49
C PHE A 58 -23.14 -5.07 2.15
N ARG A 59 -23.76 -4.28 1.29
CA ARG A 59 -25.20 -4.38 0.97
C ARG A 59 -25.51 -5.26 -0.23
N ARG A 60 -24.52 -5.89 -0.81
CA ARG A 60 -24.62 -6.73 -2.00
C ARG A 60 -24.68 -8.21 -1.63
N GLY A 61 -25.15 -9.03 -2.56
CA GLY A 61 -25.12 -10.47 -2.39
C GLY A 61 -23.71 -11.04 -2.33
N HIS A 62 -23.56 -12.18 -1.68
CA HIS A 62 -22.27 -12.87 -1.47
C HIS A 62 -21.42 -13.03 -2.75
N GLY A 63 -22.05 -13.35 -3.89
CA GLY A 63 -21.35 -13.49 -5.16
C GLY A 63 -20.68 -12.22 -5.65
N ALA A 64 -21.29 -11.05 -5.38
CA ALA A 64 -20.76 -9.76 -5.83
C ALA A 64 -19.36 -9.43 -5.28
N LEU A 65 -19.02 -9.97 -4.10
CA LEU A 65 -17.70 -9.81 -3.50
C LEU A 65 -16.63 -10.57 -4.28
N TYR A 66 -16.94 -11.80 -4.69
CA TYR A 66 -16.00 -12.61 -5.52
C TYR A 66 -15.89 -12.02 -6.92
N ASP A 67 -17.01 -11.58 -7.52
CA ASP A 67 -17.00 -10.90 -8.81
C ASP A 67 -16.19 -9.59 -8.76
N ALA A 68 -16.30 -8.84 -7.66
CA ALA A 68 -15.49 -7.63 -7.48
C ALA A 68 -13.98 -7.91 -7.45
N LEU A 69 -13.57 -9.01 -6.80
CA LEU A 69 -12.15 -9.41 -6.75
C LEU A 69 -11.66 -10.05 -8.06
N ALA A 70 -12.54 -10.70 -8.83
CA ALA A 70 -12.19 -11.33 -10.10
C ALA A 70 -12.13 -10.32 -11.26
N ASP A 71 -13.13 -9.44 -11.34
CA ASP A 71 -13.37 -8.56 -12.48
C ASP A 71 -13.24 -7.08 -12.15
N GLY A 72 -12.94 -6.75 -10.90
CA GLY A 72 -12.74 -5.38 -10.46
C GLY A 72 -11.43 -4.80 -11.00
N ALA A 73 -11.45 -3.50 -11.27
CA ALA A 73 -10.26 -2.78 -11.72
C ALA A 73 -10.10 -1.48 -10.91
N VAL A 74 -8.83 -1.16 -10.65
CA VAL A 74 -8.42 0.05 -9.92
C VAL A 74 -7.43 0.81 -10.80
N ASP A 75 -7.67 2.09 -11.01
CA ASP A 75 -6.67 3.00 -11.56
C ASP A 75 -5.58 3.23 -10.50
N GLU A 76 -4.54 2.41 -10.57
CA GLU A 76 -3.43 2.47 -9.61
C GLU A 76 -2.70 3.81 -9.61
N ASP A 77 -2.64 4.50 -10.75
CA ASP A 77 -1.93 5.78 -10.81
C ASP A 77 -2.74 6.89 -10.16
N ARG A 78 -4.06 6.92 -10.38
CA ARG A 78 -4.96 7.84 -9.68
C ARG A 78 -4.97 7.56 -8.17
N LEU A 79 -4.98 6.29 -7.77
CA LEU A 79 -4.89 5.91 -6.36
C LEU A 79 -3.58 6.36 -5.73
N ARG A 80 -2.44 6.22 -6.41
CA ARG A 80 -1.15 6.72 -5.94
C ARG A 80 -1.13 8.24 -5.81
N ASP A 81 -1.77 8.97 -6.73
CA ASP A 81 -1.91 10.42 -6.64
C ASP A 81 -2.77 10.84 -5.44
N LEU A 82 -3.89 10.16 -5.22
CA LEU A 82 -4.76 10.37 -4.06
C LEU A 82 -4.00 10.15 -2.74
N LEU A 83 -3.27 9.04 -2.62
CA LEU A 83 -2.49 8.71 -1.44
C LEU A 83 -1.33 9.69 -1.23
N ALA A 84 -0.64 10.07 -2.30
CA ALA A 84 0.41 11.07 -2.25
C ALA A 84 -0.09 12.44 -1.78
N GLY A 85 -1.34 12.78 -2.11
CA GLY A 85 -2.02 13.98 -1.64
C GLY A 85 -2.31 14.01 -0.14
N GLN A 86 -2.26 12.87 0.54
CA GLN A 86 -2.44 12.77 2.00
C GLN A 86 -1.14 13.07 2.79
N LEU A 87 -0.01 13.20 2.11
CA LEU A 87 1.24 13.54 2.77
C LEU A 87 1.20 14.97 3.32
N PRO A 88 1.70 15.21 4.55
CA PRO A 88 1.66 16.52 5.17
C PRO A 88 2.50 17.53 4.37
N ALA A 89 1.95 18.72 4.16
CA ALA A 89 2.65 19.83 3.55
C ALA A 89 3.53 20.57 4.57
N GLY A 90 4.64 21.14 4.09
CA GLY A 90 5.46 22.06 4.90
C GLY A 90 6.38 21.40 5.93
N VAL A 91 6.45 20.08 5.98
CA VAL A 91 7.38 19.31 6.83
C VAL A 91 8.37 18.52 5.97
N PRO A 92 9.58 18.21 6.51
CA PRO A 92 10.50 17.34 5.82
C PRO A 92 9.88 15.97 5.58
N LEU A 93 9.84 15.53 4.31
CA LEU A 93 9.32 14.22 3.96
C LEU A 93 10.37 13.15 4.20
N MET A 94 9.99 12.13 4.93
CA MET A 94 10.76 10.91 5.13
C MET A 94 9.96 9.71 4.63
N PHE A 95 10.62 8.82 3.91
CA PHE A 95 10.00 7.60 3.44
C PHE A 95 10.69 6.37 4.01
N GLY A 96 9.89 5.44 4.51
CA GLY A 96 10.30 4.08 4.80
C GLY A 96 9.97 3.18 3.61
N ILE A 97 10.92 2.32 3.22
CA ILE A 97 10.68 1.33 2.18
C ILE A 97 11.03 -0.04 2.74
N ASP A 98 10.05 -0.93 2.71
CA ASP A 98 10.22 -2.31 3.17
C ASP A 98 9.40 -3.28 2.32
N ALA A 99 9.76 -4.56 2.39
CA ALA A 99 9.10 -5.60 1.63
C ALA A 99 8.46 -6.64 2.55
N THR A 100 7.16 -6.85 2.35
CA THR A 100 6.37 -7.82 3.12
C THR A 100 6.03 -9.03 2.26
N THR A 101 6.26 -10.23 2.81
CA THR A 101 5.88 -11.49 2.18
C THR A 101 4.51 -11.92 2.67
N TYR A 102 3.64 -12.25 1.73
CA TYR A 102 2.30 -12.82 1.96
C TYR A 102 2.31 -14.30 1.59
N PRO A 103 2.44 -15.22 2.54
CA PRO A 103 2.43 -16.66 2.27
C PRO A 103 1.13 -17.11 1.62
N ARG A 104 1.26 -17.96 0.61
CA ARG A 104 0.15 -18.61 -0.10
C ARG A 104 0.48 -20.08 -0.38
N PRO A 105 0.70 -20.89 0.67
CA PRO A 105 1.18 -22.27 0.49
C PRO A 105 0.18 -23.15 -0.27
N ASN A 106 -1.12 -22.92 -0.07
CA ASN A 106 -2.20 -23.74 -0.63
C ASN A 106 -2.81 -23.17 -1.92
N ALA A 107 -2.25 -22.07 -2.47
CA ALA A 107 -2.78 -21.43 -3.68
C ALA A 107 -1.87 -21.71 -4.88
N GLU A 108 -1.79 -22.97 -5.31
CA GLU A 108 -0.84 -23.43 -6.33
C GLU A 108 -1.06 -22.77 -7.70
N CYS A 109 -2.31 -22.45 -8.04
CA CYS A 109 -2.67 -21.80 -9.29
C CYS A 109 -2.62 -20.27 -9.23
N SER A 110 -2.17 -19.67 -8.10
CA SER A 110 -2.07 -18.22 -8.01
C SER A 110 -1.04 -17.66 -8.98
N PRO A 111 -1.39 -16.68 -9.81
CA PRO A 111 -0.46 -16.07 -10.76
C PRO A 111 0.71 -15.41 -10.02
N ASP A 112 1.90 -15.50 -10.60
CA ASP A 112 3.14 -14.90 -10.09
C ASP A 112 3.50 -15.29 -8.64
N ARG A 113 3.06 -16.47 -8.20
CA ARG A 113 3.47 -17.02 -6.91
C ARG A 113 4.92 -17.50 -7.00
N GLY A 114 5.81 -16.86 -6.29
CA GLY A 114 7.22 -17.21 -6.22
C GLY A 114 7.62 -17.73 -4.83
N LEU A 115 8.87 -18.15 -4.68
CA LEU A 115 9.48 -18.52 -3.41
C LEU A 115 10.13 -17.30 -2.77
N HIS A 116 9.67 -16.93 -1.58
CA HIS A 116 10.14 -15.76 -0.87
C HIS A 116 10.61 -16.06 0.54
N TYR A 117 11.61 -15.32 0.98
CA TYR A 117 12.02 -15.36 2.38
C TYR A 117 10.95 -14.69 3.25
N ALA A 118 10.45 -15.42 4.21
CA ALA A 118 9.56 -14.90 5.24
C ALA A 118 10.17 -15.18 6.61
N PRO A 119 10.63 -14.16 7.34
CA PRO A 119 11.07 -14.34 8.72
C PRO A 119 9.83 -14.64 9.58
N CYS A 120 9.48 -15.90 9.76
CA CYS A 120 8.41 -16.28 10.66
C CYS A 120 8.96 -16.41 12.07
N ARG A 121 8.32 -15.74 13.02
CA ARG A 121 8.63 -15.87 14.45
C ARG A 121 8.03 -17.13 15.08
N CYS A 122 7.15 -17.84 14.36
CA CYS A 122 6.27 -18.84 14.94
C CYS A 122 6.76 -20.28 14.75
N ASP A 123 7.60 -20.56 13.73
CA ASP A 123 8.07 -21.92 13.43
C ASP A 123 9.50 -21.87 12.92
N GLY A 124 10.41 -22.28 13.77
CA GLY A 124 11.84 -22.03 13.73
C GLY A 124 12.63 -22.29 12.45
N ASP A 125 12.08 -22.88 11.38
CA ASP A 125 12.91 -23.32 10.25
C ASP A 125 12.41 -23.01 8.84
N ARG A 126 11.20 -22.53 8.63
CA ARG A 126 10.72 -22.23 7.28
C ARG A 126 11.11 -20.82 6.85
N LYS A 127 12.32 -20.67 6.35
CA LYS A 127 12.84 -19.39 5.85
C LYS A 127 12.35 -19.04 4.46
N VAL A 128 11.84 -20.00 3.69
CA VAL A 128 11.36 -19.80 2.34
C VAL A 128 9.94 -20.33 2.22
N VAL A 129 9.03 -19.50 1.77
CA VAL A 129 7.61 -19.83 1.62
C VAL A 129 7.12 -19.45 0.22
N PRO A 130 6.24 -20.26 -0.37
CA PRO A 130 5.55 -19.84 -1.59
C PRO A 130 4.52 -18.75 -1.29
N GLY A 131 4.46 -17.73 -2.13
CA GLY A 131 3.56 -16.60 -1.91
C GLY A 131 3.83 -15.42 -2.81
N TRP A 132 3.36 -14.28 -2.38
CA TRP A 132 3.63 -13.00 -3.01
C TRP A 132 4.48 -12.13 -2.11
N LYS A 133 5.30 -11.28 -2.70
CA LYS A 133 6.07 -10.28 -1.99
C LYS A 133 5.73 -8.90 -2.54
N PHE A 134 5.35 -7.99 -1.66
CA PHE A 134 5.07 -6.61 -2.00
C PHE A 134 6.10 -5.69 -1.36
N GLN A 135 6.55 -4.71 -2.12
CA GLN A 135 7.39 -3.63 -1.63
C GLN A 135 6.54 -2.39 -1.45
N TRP A 136 6.58 -1.87 -0.23
CA TRP A 136 5.80 -0.73 0.21
C TRP A 136 6.67 0.50 0.31
N VAL A 137 6.12 1.64 -0.09
CA VAL A 137 6.66 2.96 0.21
C VAL A 137 5.70 3.65 1.17
N MET A 138 6.19 4.00 2.34
CA MET A 138 5.43 4.61 3.42
C MET A 138 5.97 6.02 3.68
N GLY A 139 5.11 7.04 3.65
CA GLY A 139 5.42 8.34 4.21
C GLY A 139 5.46 8.24 5.73
N LEU A 140 6.50 8.80 6.36
CA LEU A 140 6.72 8.76 7.80
C LEU A 140 6.68 10.17 8.36
N GLU A 141 6.08 10.31 9.54
CA GLU A 141 6.10 11.55 10.29
C GLU A 141 7.30 11.59 11.24
N TRP A 142 7.90 12.78 11.40
CA TRP A 142 9.01 13.02 12.33
C TRP A 142 8.55 13.45 13.72
N GLY A 143 7.25 13.56 13.94
CA GLY A 143 6.68 13.99 15.21
C GLY A 143 6.71 12.92 16.28
N SER A 144 5.97 13.16 17.33
CA SER A 144 5.78 12.24 18.46
C SER A 144 4.78 11.12 18.14
N SER A 145 4.08 11.19 17.03
CA SER A 145 3.17 10.16 16.55
C SER A 145 3.90 9.12 15.69
N SER A 146 3.37 7.91 15.68
CA SER A 146 3.84 6.83 14.79
C SER A 146 3.04 6.75 13.50
N TRP A 147 2.46 7.86 13.07
CA TRP A 147 1.61 7.92 11.89
C TRP A 147 2.40 7.67 10.61
N THR A 148 1.83 6.85 9.72
CA THR A 148 2.40 6.50 8.43
C THR A 148 1.34 6.52 7.35
N VAL A 149 1.72 6.93 6.14
CA VAL A 149 0.86 6.88 4.94
C VAL A 149 1.44 5.90 3.93
N PRO A 150 0.73 4.84 3.55
CA PRO A 150 1.11 4.05 2.40
C PRO A 150 0.92 4.90 1.13
N VAL A 151 1.97 5.10 0.34
CA VAL A 151 1.90 5.90 -0.88
C VAL A 151 2.09 5.08 -2.16
N ASP A 152 2.73 3.92 -2.04
CA ASP A 152 2.85 2.95 -3.15
C ASP A 152 3.07 1.54 -2.62
N ALA A 153 2.55 0.57 -3.35
CA ALA A 153 2.79 -0.85 -3.14
C ALA A 153 3.00 -1.53 -4.48
N ARG A 154 4.11 -2.27 -4.63
CA ARG A 154 4.39 -3.02 -5.87
C ARG A 154 4.73 -4.45 -5.58
N ARG A 155 4.13 -5.35 -6.36
CA ARG A 155 4.52 -6.75 -6.32
C ARG A 155 5.97 -6.89 -6.81
N LEU A 156 6.74 -7.69 -6.08
CA LEU A 156 8.09 -8.11 -6.48
C LEU A 156 7.98 -9.52 -7.10
N PRO A 157 8.03 -9.63 -8.44
CA PRO A 157 8.13 -10.94 -9.09
C PRO A 157 9.37 -11.70 -8.61
N GLU A 158 9.33 -13.03 -8.77
CA GLU A 158 10.50 -13.85 -8.49
C GLU A 158 11.71 -13.39 -9.32
N GLY A 159 12.86 -13.26 -8.68
CA GLY A 159 14.08 -12.77 -9.33
C GLY A 159 14.18 -11.26 -9.52
N ALA A 160 13.12 -10.49 -9.25
CA ALA A 160 13.21 -9.03 -9.32
C ALA A 160 14.23 -8.48 -8.31
N CYS A 161 15.00 -7.49 -8.77
CA CYS A 161 15.91 -6.77 -7.89
C CYS A 161 15.12 -5.72 -7.06
N PRO A 162 15.01 -5.88 -5.73
CA PRO A 162 14.26 -4.92 -4.91
C PRO A 162 14.78 -3.49 -5.02
N VAL A 163 16.10 -3.32 -5.20
CA VAL A 163 16.70 -1.99 -5.32
C VAL A 163 16.26 -1.28 -6.60
N THR A 164 16.14 -2.02 -7.72
CA THR A 164 15.64 -1.46 -8.97
C THR A 164 14.19 -1.04 -8.86
N VAL A 165 13.35 -1.88 -8.20
CA VAL A 165 11.95 -1.54 -7.95
C VAL A 165 11.84 -0.34 -7.04
N THR A 166 12.62 -0.28 -5.94
CA THR A 166 12.70 0.91 -5.06
C THR A 166 13.04 2.18 -5.84
N ALA A 167 14.08 2.11 -6.67
CA ALA A 167 14.50 3.28 -7.46
C ALA A 167 13.39 3.73 -8.44
N GLY A 168 12.64 2.80 -9.00
CA GLY A 168 11.45 3.08 -9.79
C GLY A 168 10.37 3.77 -8.98
N GLN A 169 9.97 3.19 -7.85
CA GLN A 169 8.93 3.73 -6.97
C GLN A 169 9.27 5.16 -6.50
N VAL A 170 10.50 5.39 -6.06
CA VAL A 170 10.95 6.73 -5.61
C VAL A 170 10.92 7.74 -6.76
N ARG A 171 11.33 7.34 -7.96
CA ARG A 171 11.32 8.22 -9.13
C ARG A 171 9.89 8.58 -9.54
N ASP A 172 9.00 7.59 -9.58
CA ASP A 172 7.60 7.78 -9.93
C ASP A 172 6.91 8.67 -8.89
N LEU A 173 7.16 8.41 -7.60
CA LEU A 173 6.64 9.24 -6.52
C LEU A 173 7.11 10.70 -6.64
N ALA A 174 8.40 10.92 -6.89
CA ALA A 174 8.97 12.28 -7.06
C ALA A 174 8.44 13.01 -8.30
N GLY A 175 7.99 12.29 -9.30
CA GLY A 175 7.40 12.83 -10.53
C GLY A 175 5.91 13.19 -10.42
N ARG A 176 5.22 12.77 -9.35
CA ARG A 176 3.76 12.96 -9.25
C ARG A 176 3.34 14.40 -9.02
N PRO A 177 2.29 14.87 -9.70
CA PRO A 177 1.83 16.27 -9.61
C PRO A 177 1.14 16.59 -8.28
N ALA A 178 0.53 15.61 -7.62
CA ALA A 178 -0.30 15.82 -6.44
C ALA A 178 0.47 15.86 -5.11
N GLY A 179 1.79 15.67 -5.12
CA GLY A 179 2.57 15.56 -3.89
C GLY A 179 3.10 16.91 -3.37
N PRO A 180 3.28 17.06 -2.05
CA PRO A 180 3.84 18.26 -1.42
C PRO A 180 5.29 18.55 -1.85
N TRP A 181 5.99 17.60 -2.48
CA TRP A 181 7.33 17.80 -3.07
C TRP A 181 7.40 18.80 -4.22
N ARG A 182 6.26 19.17 -4.84
CA ARG A 182 6.23 20.27 -5.83
C ARG A 182 6.75 21.59 -5.26
N LEU A 183 6.57 21.80 -3.96
CA LEU A 183 7.06 22.99 -3.25
C LEU A 183 8.54 22.86 -2.83
N LEU A 184 9.08 21.65 -2.88
CA LEU A 184 10.43 21.33 -2.45
C LEU A 184 11.42 21.19 -3.64
N SER A 185 11.05 21.68 -4.83
CA SER A 185 11.89 21.65 -6.02
C SER A 185 13.27 22.22 -5.73
N ARG A 186 14.27 21.35 -5.64
CA ARG A 186 15.72 21.53 -5.56
C ARG A 186 16.42 21.47 -4.20
N ALA A 187 15.78 21.62 -3.04
CA ALA A 187 16.50 21.72 -1.77
C ALA A 187 16.30 20.54 -0.79
N ALA A 188 15.22 19.83 -0.88
CA ALA A 188 14.96 18.71 0.04
C ALA A 188 15.36 17.38 -0.60
N ARG A 189 16.50 16.85 -0.20
CA ARG A 189 16.82 15.45 -0.46
C ARG A 189 15.91 14.61 0.43
N ALA A 190 14.96 13.90 -0.17
CA ALA A 190 14.21 12.89 0.56
C ALA A 190 15.19 11.90 1.20
N ALA A 191 15.18 11.80 2.53
CA ALA A 191 15.94 10.78 3.22
C ALA A 191 15.19 9.46 3.07
N VAL A 192 15.64 8.59 2.18
CA VAL A 192 15.11 7.24 2.04
C VAL A 192 15.85 6.35 3.03
N ARG A 193 15.16 5.83 4.02
CA ARG A 193 15.68 4.76 4.89
C ARG A 193 15.23 3.42 4.34
N LEU A 194 16.17 2.59 3.98
CA LEU A 194 15.92 1.22 3.57
C LEU A 194 15.78 0.34 4.82
N GLY A 195 14.68 -0.38 4.94
CA GLY A 195 14.46 -1.33 6.02
C GLY A 195 15.46 -2.50 5.99
N PRO A 196 15.59 -3.27 7.08
CA PRO A 196 16.61 -4.32 7.23
C PRO A 196 16.49 -5.47 6.22
N GLY A 197 15.38 -5.57 5.49
CA GLY A 197 15.17 -6.56 4.44
C GLY A 197 15.91 -6.31 3.13
N LEU A 198 16.42 -5.10 2.91
CA LEU A 198 17.22 -4.77 1.73
C LEU A 198 18.71 -5.05 2.01
N CYS A 199 19.16 -6.21 1.56
CA CYS A 199 20.52 -6.66 1.76
C CYS A 199 21.53 -5.68 1.12
N ARG A 200 22.32 -4.98 1.94
CA ARG A 200 23.38 -4.05 1.51
C ARG A 200 24.37 -4.67 0.49
N ARG A 201 24.54 -5.99 0.50
CA ARG A 201 25.47 -6.69 -0.41
C ARG A 201 24.96 -6.75 -1.87
N ARG A 202 23.66 -6.67 -2.13
CA ARG A 202 23.13 -6.68 -3.49
C ARG A 202 23.02 -5.29 -4.13
N ALA A 203 22.96 -4.23 -3.34
CA ALA A 203 22.91 -2.87 -3.86
C ALA A 203 24.12 -2.52 -4.74
N HIS A 204 25.33 -2.95 -4.36
CA HIS A 204 26.54 -2.71 -5.15
C HIS A 204 26.59 -3.46 -6.49
N ALA A 205 25.89 -4.59 -6.61
CA ALA A 205 25.90 -5.38 -7.85
C ALA A 205 24.91 -4.83 -8.92
N CYS A 206 23.78 -4.24 -8.50
CA CYS A 206 22.79 -3.70 -9.42
C CYS A 206 23.21 -2.35 -10.06
N PHE A 207 24.09 -1.58 -9.41
CA PHE A 207 24.57 -0.30 -9.93
C PHE A 207 25.79 -0.39 -10.87
N ARG A 208 26.35 -1.59 -11.09
CA ARG A 208 27.56 -1.80 -11.90
C ARG A 208 27.32 -2.49 -13.25
N ARG A 209 26.20 -2.28 -13.91
CA ARG A 209 26.11 -2.67 -15.33
C ARG A 209 25.64 -1.48 -16.16
N PRO A 210 26.39 -1.16 -17.23
CA PRO A 210 26.02 -0.15 -18.20
C PRO A 210 24.77 -0.56 -18.98
#